data_41dc6803128efbfc27ce4837b6cbd6ca
#
_entry.id   41dc6803128efbfc27ce4837b6cbd6ca
#
_cell.length_a   1.000
_cell.length_b   1.000
_cell.length_c   1.000
_cell.angle_alpha   90.00
_cell.angle_beta   90.00
_cell.angle_gamma   90.00
#
_symmetry.space_group_name_H-M   'P 1'
#
loop_
_entity.id
_entity.type
_entity.pdbx_description
1 polymer ?
#
loop_
_entity_poly.entity_id
_entity_poly.type
_entity_poly.pdbx_seq_one_letter_code
_entity_poly.pdbx_strand_id
1 'polypeptide(L)'
;MKVIVTGGAGFIGTNLVKRLLNDGHEVVVLDNFSTGTLANKVEDVTYLFYPLQSSIRLEAFLELQKIYLSSFDVVFHLAALARIQPSFEKPEEYFNANAEGTMNIADACRKYDIPIVYAGTSSHHSGKFKNPYTFTKAIGEEVLHLYQEHFQLKVSTARFYNVYGPHHLREGGYSTLIGRWEGLLENNQPVTIYGDGSKRRDFTHVYDIVDALILIWEKQAWGYTFELGRGKNYSVNEIAELFEAKDIIYEDNKPGEAQNTLCESQLARELLGWNPNLDISDYINEWKNR
;
A
#
# COMPACT_ATOMS: atom_id res chain seq x y z
N MET A 1 21.63 5.68 -4.95
CA MET A 1 20.65 5.88 -6.03
C MET A 1 19.59 6.87 -5.56
N LYS A 2 18.90 7.52 -6.46
CA LYS A 2 17.90 8.55 -6.15
C LYS A 2 16.49 8.06 -6.51
N VAL A 3 15.58 8.05 -5.54
CA VAL A 3 14.27 7.44 -5.69
C VAL A 3 13.12 8.40 -5.34
N ILE A 4 12.00 8.26 -6.03
CA ILE A 4 10.74 8.90 -5.65
C ILE A 4 9.84 7.88 -4.96
N VAL A 5 9.26 8.26 -3.81
CA VAL A 5 8.20 7.51 -3.15
C VAL A 5 6.94 8.38 -3.12
N THR A 6 5.92 8.03 -3.90
CA THR A 6 4.62 8.70 -3.76
C THR A 6 3.85 8.05 -2.62
N GLY A 7 3.17 8.84 -1.80
CA GLY A 7 2.49 8.33 -0.58
C GLY A 7 3.46 7.95 0.54
N GLY A 8 4.66 8.57 0.56
CA GLY A 8 5.72 8.25 1.51
C GLY A 8 5.46 8.67 2.95
N ALA A 9 4.43 9.51 3.21
CA ALA A 9 3.97 9.84 4.56
C ALA A 9 2.85 8.91 5.07
N GLY A 10 2.41 7.97 4.24
CA GLY A 10 1.43 6.94 4.58
C GLY A 10 2.06 5.74 5.30
N PHE A 11 1.25 4.76 5.67
CA PHE A 11 1.66 3.57 6.42
C PHE A 11 2.83 2.81 5.75
N ILE A 12 2.61 2.24 4.57
CA ILE A 12 3.62 1.44 3.86
C ILE A 12 4.77 2.33 3.39
N GLY A 13 4.44 3.53 2.89
CA GLY A 13 5.41 4.48 2.38
C GLY A 13 6.45 4.91 3.41
N THR A 14 6.05 5.16 4.66
CA THR A 14 6.96 5.52 5.75
C THR A 14 7.98 4.41 6.03
N ASN A 15 7.54 3.16 6.05
CA ASN A 15 8.44 2.02 6.26
C ASN A 15 9.40 1.84 5.09
N LEU A 16 8.93 2.02 3.85
CA LEU A 16 9.78 1.98 2.66
C LEU A 16 10.80 3.12 2.66
N VAL A 17 10.39 4.35 2.98
CA VAL A 17 11.28 5.53 3.06
C VAL A 17 12.41 5.30 4.08
N LYS A 18 12.07 4.81 5.28
CA LYS A 18 13.05 4.47 6.31
C LYS A 18 14.06 3.43 5.84
N ARG A 19 13.58 2.39 5.17
CA ARG A 19 14.44 1.32 4.67
C ARG A 19 15.36 1.83 3.54
N LEU A 20 14.85 2.56 2.58
CA LEU A 20 15.62 3.15 1.49
C LEU A 20 16.71 4.11 1.99
N LEU A 21 16.38 4.94 2.99
CA LEU A 21 17.35 5.84 3.61
C LEU A 21 18.46 5.05 4.33
N ASN A 22 18.09 4.02 5.10
CA ASN A 22 19.06 3.16 5.78
C ASN A 22 19.99 2.41 4.81
N ASP A 23 19.50 2.07 3.63
CA ASP A 23 20.26 1.44 2.55
C ASP A 23 21.12 2.46 1.77
N GLY A 24 21.13 3.75 2.18
CA GLY A 24 21.98 4.80 1.62
C GLY A 24 21.45 5.44 0.33
N HIS A 25 20.14 5.38 0.08
CA HIS A 25 19.50 6.00 -1.09
C HIS A 25 19.06 7.44 -0.77
N GLU A 26 19.12 8.32 -1.78
CA GLU A 26 18.50 9.64 -1.73
C GLU A 26 17.00 9.50 -2.02
N VAL A 27 16.15 9.94 -1.09
CA VAL A 27 14.70 9.75 -1.19
C VAL A 27 13.99 11.10 -1.29
N VAL A 28 13.11 11.23 -2.29
CA VAL A 28 12.16 12.33 -2.42
C VAL A 28 10.74 11.77 -2.30
N VAL A 29 9.96 12.31 -1.37
CA VAL A 29 8.58 11.91 -1.14
C VAL A 29 7.62 12.91 -1.79
N LEU A 30 6.66 12.42 -2.56
CA LEU A 30 5.50 13.16 -3.05
C LEU A 30 4.27 12.69 -2.28
N ASP A 31 3.65 13.58 -1.50
CA ASP A 31 2.48 13.26 -0.71
C ASP A 31 1.56 14.49 -0.59
N ASN A 32 0.26 14.30 -0.58
CA ASN A 32 -0.70 15.36 -0.30
C ASN A 32 -1.23 15.34 1.13
N PHE A 33 -0.72 14.43 1.95
CA PHE A 33 -1.09 14.21 3.36
C PHE A 33 -2.59 13.99 3.59
N SER A 34 -3.33 13.51 2.60
CA SER A 34 -4.76 13.21 2.73
C SER A 34 -5.05 12.05 3.69
N THR A 35 -4.15 11.07 3.74
CA THR A 35 -4.21 9.94 4.67
C THR A 35 -2.88 9.72 5.39
N GLY A 36 -1.79 10.24 4.86
CA GLY A 36 -0.49 10.32 5.50
C GLY A 36 -0.45 11.39 6.60
N THR A 37 0.50 11.30 7.49
CA THR A 37 0.66 12.25 8.60
C THR A 37 2.04 12.87 8.63
N LEU A 38 2.12 14.14 9.04
CA LEU A 38 3.40 14.84 9.25
C LEU A 38 4.26 14.16 10.33
N ALA A 39 3.64 13.47 11.29
CA ALA A 39 4.34 12.71 12.32
C ALA A 39 5.13 11.51 11.74
N ASN A 40 4.80 11.08 10.53
CA ASN A 40 5.51 10.02 9.83
C ASN A 40 6.71 10.51 9.01
N LYS A 41 6.99 11.81 8.98
CA LYS A 41 8.17 12.33 8.27
C LYS A 41 9.45 11.74 8.88
N VAL A 42 10.34 11.31 7.99
CA VAL A 42 11.68 10.81 8.33
C VAL A 42 12.67 11.96 8.16
N GLU A 43 13.59 12.14 9.11
CA GLU A 43 14.67 13.12 8.99
C GLU A 43 15.52 12.86 7.75
N ASP A 44 16.16 13.89 7.22
CA ASP A 44 17.04 13.84 6.04
C ASP A 44 16.33 13.41 4.72
N VAL A 45 14.99 13.41 4.70
CA VAL A 45 14.18 13.12 3.51
C VAL A 45 13.44 14.37 3.04
N THR A 46 13.49 14.62 1.73
CA THR A 46 12.73 15.72 1.12
C THR A 46 11.28 15.33 0.92
N TYR A 47 10.36 16.03 1.60
CA TYR A 47 8.92 15.86 1.42
C TYR A 47 8.34 17.04 0.65
N LEU A 48 7.67 16.76 -0.45
CA LEU A 48 7.00 17.72 -1.29
C LEU A 48 5.49 17.49 -1.25
N PHE A 49 4.72 18.56 -0.97
CA PHE A 49 3.28 18.51 -1.11
C PHE A 49 2.91 18.52 -2.58
N TYR A 50 2.45 17.37 -3.09
CA TYR A 50 2.03 17.25 -4.47
C TYR A 50 0.83 16.31 -4.61
N PRO A 51 -0.37 16.83 -4.93
CA PRO A 51 -1.52 16.00 -5.29
C PRO A 51 -1.33 15.46 -6.70
N LEU A 52 -1.39 14.12 -6.86
CA LEU A 52 -1.08 13.45 -8.13
C LEU A 52 -2.02 13.82 -9.28
N GLN A 53 -3.24 14.27 -8.99
CA GLN A 53 -4.22 14.80 -9.93
C GLN A 53 -4.04 16.31 -10.23
N SER A 54 -2.89 16.88 -9.86
CA SER A 54 -2.59 18.29 -10.11
C SER A 54 -2.60 18.64 -11.60
N SER A 55 -3.15 19.80 -11.93
CA SER A 55 -3.04 20.39 -13.26
C SER A 55 -1.60 20.82 -13.61
N ILE A 56 -0.76 21.03 -12.60
CA ILE A 56 0.68 21.26 -12.79
C ILE A 56 1.35 19.91 -12.99
N ARG A 57 1.97 19.73 -14.15
CA ARG A 57 2.70 18.48 -14.44
C ARG A 57 3.84 18.25 -13.46
N LEU A 58 4.10 16.99 -13.13
CA LEU A 58 5.12 16.61 -12.15
C LEU A 58 6.50 17.18 -12.49
N GLU A 59 6.90 17.13 -13.75
CA GLU A 59 8.19 17.67 -14.19
C GLU A 59 8.32 19.16 -13.88
N ALA A 60 7.31 19.95 -14.28
CA ALA A 60 7.31 21.40 -14.05
C ALA A 60 7.28 21.73 -12.54
N PHE A 61 6.53 20.96 -11.75
CA PHE A 61 6.52 21.11 -10.30
C PHE A 61 7.89 20.85 -9.68
N LEU A 62 8.57 19.75 -10.05
CA LEU A 62 9.89 19.40 -9.53
C LEU A 62 10.95 20.41 -9.97
N GLU A 63 10.91 20.91 -11.21
CA GLU A 63 11.83 21.94 -11.70
C GLU A 63 11.72 23.23 -10.89
N LEU A 64 10.53 23.64 -10.45
CA LEU A 64 10.34 24.78 -9.55
C LEU A 64 11.04 24.57 -8.20
N GLN A 65 11.20 23.33 -7.78
CA GLN A 65 11.96 22.96 -6.57
C GLN A 65 13.45 22.71 -6.85
N LYS A 66 13.93 22.98 -8.09
CA LYS A 66 15.30 22.67 -8.56
C LYS A 66 15.64 21.17 -8.49
N ILE A 67 14.65 20.33 -8.64
CA ILE A 67 14.75 18.87 -8.70
C ILE A 67 14.42 18.44 -10.14
N TYR A 68 15.29 17.65 -10.75
CA TYR A 68 15.11 17.19 -12.13
C TYR A 68 14.64 15.75 -12.15
N LEU A 69 13.48 15.49 -12.75
CA LEU A 69 12.90 14.15 -12.82
C LEU A 69 13.85 13.14 -13.48
N SER A 70 14.62 13.55 -14.48
CA SER A 70 15.63 12.73 -15.15
C SER A 70 16.78 12.23 -14.24
N SER A 71 16.89 12.72 -13.03
CA SER A 71 17.92 12.29 -12.08
C SER A 71 17.50 11.10 -11.20
N PHE A 72 16.26 10.61 -11.36
CA PHE A 72 15.76 9.51 -10.53
C PHE A 72 15.90 8.15 -11.22
N ASP A 73 16.21 7.14 -10.41
CA ASP A 73 16.43 5.77 -10.85
C ASP A 73 15.14 4.92 -10.87
N VAL A 74 14.15 5.28 -10.02
CA VAL A 74 12.88 4.55 -9.89
C VAL A 74 11.82 5.40 -9.18
N VAL A 75 10.55 5.12 -9.47
CA VAL A 75 9.40 5.60 -8.72
C VAL A 75 8.71 4.42 -8.01
N PHE A 76 8.63 4.46 -6.69
CA PHE A 76 7.73 3.60 -5.91
C PHE A 76 6.38 4.33 -5.78
N HIS A 77 5.41 3.88 -6.56
CA HIS A 77 4.10 4.53 -6.62
C HIS A 77 3.11 3.88 -5.63
N LEU A 78 3.11 4.39 -4.38
CA LEU A 78 2.27 3.90 -3.29
C LEU A 78 1.08 4.82 -2.96
N ALA A 79 1.08 6.06 -3.47
CA ALA A 79 0.00 7.01 -3.23
C ALA A 79 -1.33 6.49 -3.80
N ALA A 80 -2.29 6.30 -2.93
CA ALA A 80 -3.64 5.88 -3.26
C ALA A 80 -4.59 6.14 -2.09
N LEU A 81 -5.87 6.33 -2.38
CA LEU A 81 -6.92 6.16 -1.38
C LEU A 81 -7.25 4.67 -1.28
N ALA A 82 -6.96 4.06 -0.14
CA ALA A 82 -6.93 2.61 0.03
C ALA A 82 -7.86 2.14 1.13
N ARG A 83 -9.15 2.10 0.90
CA ARG A 83 -10.16 1.42 1.74
C ARG A 83 -11.47 1.31 0.97
N ILE A 84 -12.20 0.23 1.23
CA ILE A 84 -13.46 -0.07 0.54
C ILE A 84 -14.57 0.88 0.98
N GLN A 85 -14.81 1.02 2.28
CA GLN A 85 -15.99 1.75 2.78
C GLN A 85 -15.98 3.23 2.39
N PRO A 86 -14.90 4.02 2.60
CA PRO A 86 -14.85 5.41 2.15
C PRO A 86 -15.00 5.57 0.64
N SER A 87 -14.67 4.55 -0.16
CA SER A 87 -14.79 4.64 -1.62
C SER A 87 -16.23 4.72 -2.12
N PHE A 88 -17.20 4.19 -1.35
CA PHE A 88 -18.62 4.34 -1.68
C PHE A 88 -19.12 5.76 -1.40
N GLU A 89 -18.55 6.43 -0.41
CA GLU A 89 -18.93 7.79 -0.04
C GLU A 89 -18.30 8.84 -0.98
N LYS A 90 -17.08 8.56 -1.49
CA LYS A 90 -16.24 9.50 -2.23
C LYS A 90 -15.65 8.91 -3.52
N PRO A 91 -16.47 8.34 -4.41
CA PRO A 91 -15.98 7.61 -5.59
C PRO A 91 -15.15 8.48 -6.55
N GLU A 92 -15.47 9.77 -6.68
CA GLU A 92 -14.74 10.73 -7.52
C GLU A 92 -13.31 10.97 -6.97
N GLU A 93 -13.16 11.18 -5.64
CA GLU A 93 -11.84 11.34 -5.03
C GLU A 93 -10.96 10.10 -5.27
N TYR A 94 -11.56 8.90 -5.19
CA TYR A 94 -10.86 7.65 -5.47
C TYR A 94 -10.44 7.51 -6.94
N PHE A 95 -11.29 7.92 -7.86
CA PHE A 95 -10.95 7.90 -9.29
C PHE A 95 -9.78 8.86 -9.58
N ASN A 96 -9.88 10.09 -9.09
CA ASN A 96 -8.86 11.12 -9.29
C ASN A 96 -7.51 10.71 -8.67
N ALA A 97 -7.50 10.16 -7.44
CA ALA A 97 -6.27 9.75 -6.79
C ALA A 97 -5.65 8.49 -7.41
N ASN A 98 -6.47 7.43 -7.62
CA ASN A 98 -5.95 6.10 -7.94
C ASN A 98 -5.79 5.85 -9.45
N ALA A 99 -6.65 6.43 -10.29
CA ALA A 99 -6.61 6.23 -11.75
C ALA A 99 -5.90 7.40 -12.44
N GLU A 100 -6.40 8.63 -12.29
CA GLU A 100 -5.80 9.82 -12.91
C GLU A 100 -4.39 10.09 -12.37
N GLY A 101 -4.22 10.01 -11.03
CA GLY A 101 -2.91 10.16 -10.40
C GLY A 101 -1.88 9.16 -10.91
N THR A 102 -2.28 7.88 -11.10
CA THR A 102 -1.41 6.85 -11.69
C THR A 102 -1.05 7.16 -13.13
N MET A 103 -2.01 7.64 -13.92
CA MET A 103 -1.75 8.05 -15.32
C MET A 103 -0.75 9.20 -15.39
N ASN A 104 -0.86 10.20 -14.52
CA ASN A 104 0.05 11.35 -14.48
C ASN A 104 1.49 10.91 -14.11
N ILE A 105 1.66 9.98 -13.19
CA ILE A 105 2.97 9.40 -12.84
C ILE A 105 3.53 8.60 -14.04
N ALA A 106 2.71 7.77 -14.69
CA ALA A 106 3.14 6.99 -15.84
C ALA A 106 3.57 7.90 -17.02
N ASP A 107 2.81 8.98 -17.29
CA ASP A 107 3.16 9.92 -18.36
C ASP A 107 4.45 10.69 -18.08
N ALA A 108 4.70 11.06 -16.83
CA ALA A 108 5.95 11.68 -16.42
C ALA A 108 7.14 10.71 -16.55
N CYS A 109 7.00 9.49 -16.03
CA CYS A 109 8.07 8.49 -16.00
C CYS A 109 8.49 8.03 -17.41
N ARG A 110 7.54 7.82 -18.34
CA ARG A 110 7.86 7.37 -19.70
C ARG A 110 8.77 8.33 -20.48
N LYS A 111 8.73 9.63 -20.19
CA LYS A 111 9.56 10.65 -20.87
C LYS A 111 11.04 10.55 -20.53
N TYR A 112 11.36 9.95 -19.40
CA TYR A 112 12.72 9.85 -18.87
C TYR A 112 13.16 8.40 -18.64
N ASP A 113 12.40 7.41 -19.14
CA ASP A 113 12.63 5.96 -18.97
C ASP A 113 12.80 5.55 -17.49
N ILE A 114 12.03 6.17 -16.58
CA ILE A 114 12.08 5.87 -15.15
C ILE A 114 11.14 4.72 -14.85
N PRO A 115 11.64 3.59 -14.32
CA PRO A 115 10.79 2.46 -13.97
C PRO A 115 9.87 2.74 -12.79
N ILE A 116 8.74 2.02 -12.75
CA ILE A 116 7.72 2.15 -11.71
C ILE A 116 7.50 0.82 -11.01
N VAL A 117 7.57 0.82 -9.67
CA VAL A 117 7.04 -0.24 -8.81
C VAL A 117 5.71 0.25 -8.25
N TYR A 118 4.61 -0.36 -8.70
CA TYR A 118 3.25 0.08 -8.40
C TYR A 118 2.60 -0.75 -7.29
N ALA A 119 2.01 -0.09 -6.31
CA ALA A 119 1.21 -0.72 -5.27
C ALA A 119 -0.17 -1.12 -5.81
N GLY A 120 -0.37 -2.40 -6.13
CA GLY A 120 -1.65 -3.02 -6.45
C GLY A 120 -2.44 -3.44 -5.21
N THR A 121 -3.49 -4.24 -5.41
CA THR A 121 -4.32 -4.75 -4.30
C THR A 121 -4.85 -6.16 -4.58
N SER A 122 -4.84 -7.03 -3.57
CA SER A 122 -5.47 -8.35 -3.62
C SER A 122 -7.00 -8.29 -3.80
N SER A 123 -7.63 -7.13 -3.54
CA SER A 123 -9.05 -6.91 -3.82
C SER A 123 -9.41 -7.10 -5.30
N HIS A 124 -8.42 -7.05 -6.21
CA HIS A 124 -8.56 -7.41 -7.62
C HIS A 124 -9.26 -8.76 -7.81
N HIS A 125 -8.93 -9.77 -6.99
CA HIS A 125 -9.51 -11.11 -7.05
C HIS A 125 -10.98 -11.18 -6.61
N SER A 126 -11.48 -10.16 -5.92
CA SER A 126 -12.90 -10.08 -5.52
C SER A 126 -13.83 -9.62 -6.64
N GLY A 127 -13.25 -9.24 -7.78
CA GLY A 127 -13.95 -8.72 -8.95
C GLY A 127 -13.85 -7.20 -9.11
N LYS A 128 -13.48 -6.77 -10.30
CA LYS A 128 -13.22 -5.36 -10.67
C LYS A 128 -14.32 -4.39 -10.28
N PHE A 129 -15.59 -4.80 -10.39
CA PHE A 129 -16.75 -3.96 -10.13
C PHE A 129 -17.35 -4.13 -8.74
N LYS A 130 -16.63 -4.77 -7.82
CA LYS A 130 -17.12 -5.05 -6.47
C LYS A 130 -17.34 -3.78 -5.63
N ASN A 131 -16.50 -2.78 -5.81
CA ASN A 131 -16.56 -1.49 -5.14
C ASN A 131 -15.71 -0.45 -5.89
N PRO A 132 -15.89 0.87 -5.65
CA PRO A 132 -15.12 1.92 -6.33
C PRO A 132 -13.61 1.85 -6.07
N TYR A 133 -13.16 1.44 -4.87
CA TYR A 133 -11.73 1.26 -4.58
C TYR A 133 -11.10 0.20 -5.50
N THR A 134 -11.68 -1.00 -5.55
CA THR A 134 -11.16 -2.09 -6.41
C THR A 134 -11.18 -1.68 -7.87
N PHE A 135 -12.23 -1.00 -8.32
CA PHE A 135 -12.36 -0.52 -9.69
C PHE A 135 -11.25 0.48 -10.05
N THR A 136 -11.03 1.50 -9.23
CA THR A 136 -10.04 2.55 -9.52
C THR A 136 -8.60 2.02 -9.45
N LYS A 137 -8.31 1.06 -8.56
CA LYS A 137 -7.01 0.37 -8.54
C LYS A 137 -6.79 -0.49 -9.78
N ALA A 138 -7.82 -1.19 -10.25
CA ALA A 138 -7.73 -1.96 -11.48
C ALA A 138 -7.51 -1.07 -12.71
N ILE A 139 -8.17 0.10 -12.78
CA ILE A 139 -7.90 1.09 -13.85
C ILE A 139 -6.45 1.56 -13.82
N GLY A 140 -5.88 1.82 -12.63
CA GLY A 140 -4.46 2.16 -12.51
C GLY A 140 -3.54 1.07 -13.06
N GLU A 141 -3.81 -0.22 -12.78
CA GLU A 141 -3.07 -1.34 -13.36
C GLU A 141 -3.21 -1.41 -14.90
N GLU A 142 -4.42 -1.20 -15.43
CA GLU A 142 -4.67 -1.19 -16.88
C GLU A 142 -3.97 -0.01 -17.58
N VAL A 143 -3.95 1.17 -16.97
CA VAL A 143 -3.18 2.32 -17.48
C VAL A 143 -1.70 1.97 -17.57
N LEU A 144 -1.13 1.42 -16.51
CA LEU A 144 0.28 1.04 -16.51
C LEU A 144 0.60 -0.05 -17.54
N HIS A 145 -0.29 -1.02 -17.72
CA HIS A 145 -0.16 -2.04 -18.76
C HIS A 145 -0.18 -1.41 -20.18
N LEU A 146 -1.09 -0.47 -20.43
CA LEU A 146 -1.09 0.30 -21.68
C LEU A 146 0.26 0.99 -21.94
N TYR A 147 0.85 1.61 -20.89
CA TYR A 147 2.13 2.30 -21.01
C TYR A 147 3.31 1.34 -21.21
N GLN A 148 3.24 0.14 -20.65
CA GLN A 148 4.22 -0.92 -20.92
C GLN A 148 4.18 -1.36 -22.39
N GLU A 149 3.00 -1.63 -22.93
CA GLU A 149 2.85 -2.15 -24.28
C GLU A 149 3.21 -1.12 -25.37
N HIS A 150 2.76 0.11 -25.20
CA HIS A 150 2.89 1.11 -26.25
C HIS A 150 4.06 2.08 -26.08
N PHE A 151 4.54 2.27 -24.85
CA PHE A 151 5.64 3.21 -24.56
C PHE A 151 6.84 2.53 -23.93
N GLN A 152 6.83 1.19 -23.80
CA GLN A 152 7.93 0.38 -23.25
C GLN A 152 8.33 0.81 -21.82
N LEU A 153 7.41 1.42 -21.07
CA LEU A 153 7.65 1.81 -19.69
C LEU A 153 7.88 0.56 -18.83
N LYS A 154 8.97 0.54 -18.10
CA LYS A 154 9.28 -0.55 -17.17
C LYS A 154 8.40 -0.43 -15.93
N VAL A 155 7.47 -1.36 -15.76
CA VAL A 155 6.55 -1.37 -14.62
C VAL A 155 6.49 -2.78 -14.03
N SER A 156 6.36 -2.88 -12.71
CA SER A 156 5.86 -4.08 -12.05
C SER A 156 4.83 -3.71 -11.00
N THR A 157 3.79 -4.53 -10.93
CA THR A 157 2.71 -4.36 -9.96
C THR A 157 2.93 -5.29 -8.76
N ALA A 158 2.83 -4.74 -7.56
CA ALA A 158 2.89 -5.46 -6.30
C ALA A 158 1.50 -5.41 -5.63
N ARG A 159 0.73 -6.50 -5.68
CA ARG A 159 -0.60 -6.62 -5.08
C ARG A 159 -0.48 -7.06 -3.63
N PHE A 160 -0.79 -6.15 -2.72
CA PHE A 160 -0.68 -6.40 -1.28
C PHE A 160 -1.90 -7.13 -0.73
N TYR A 161 -1.63 -8.06 0.20
CA TYR A 161 -2.63 -8.70 1.06
C TYR A 161 -2.55 -8.06 2.45
N ASN A 162 -3.65 -7.79 3.06
CA ASN A 162 -3.93 -7.18 4.37
C ASN A 162 -2.68 -6.81 5.21
N VAL A 163 -2.02 -5.73 4.83
CA VAL A 163 -0.75 -5.29 5.44
C VAL A 163 -0.97 -4.79 6.86
N TYR A 164 -0.09 -5.19 7.79
CA TYR A 164 -0.07 -4.75 9.18
C TYR A 164 1.37 -4.43 9.63
N GLY A 165 1.51 -3.71 10.74
CA GLY A 165 2.81 -3.42 11.36
C GLY A 165 3.03 -1.95 11.69
N PRO A 166 4.26 -1.52 11.98
CA PRO A 166 4.58 -0.16 12.41
C PRO A 166 4.04 0.92 11.47
N HIS A 167 3.61 2.05 12.02
CA HIS A 167 3.02 3.19 11.32
C HIS A 167 1.64 2.96 10.68
N HIS A 168 0.98 1.81 10.90
CA HIS A 168 -0.40 1.66 10.45
C HIS A 168 -1.34 2.61 11.22
N LEU A 169 -2.40 3.07 10.53
CA LEU A 169 -3.36 3.96 11.15
C LEU A 169 -4.22 3.19 12.18
N ARG A 170 -4.37 3.77 13.37
CA ARG A 170 -5.12 3.20 14.48
C ARG A 170 -6.55 3.73 14.58
N GLU A 171 -6.82 4.88 13.95
CA GLU A 171 -8.11 5.57 14.00
C GLU A 171 -8.58 5.99 12.62
N GLY A 172 -9.87 6.35 12.52
CA GLY A 172 -10.49 6.86 11.31
C GLY A 172 -10.82 5.79 10.26
N GLY A 173 -11.41 6.22 9.16
CA GLY A 173 -11.91 5.35 8.08
C GLY A 173 -10.82 4.62 7.29
N TYR A 174 -9.57 5.05 7.42
CA TYR A 174 -8.41 4.46 6.74
C TYR A 174 -7.58 3.51 7.63
N SER A 175 -7.98 3.28 8.90
CA SER A 175 -7.31 2.34 9.80
C SER A 175 -7.36 0.90 9.28
N THR A 176 -6.29 0.13 9.59
CA THR A 176 -6.29 -1.33 9.38
C THR A 176 -7.07 -2.03 10.50
N LEU A 177 -7.47 -3.29 10.29
CA LEU A 177 -8.09 -4.08 11.37
C LEU A 177 -7.17 -4.13 12.60
N ILE A 178 -5.91 -4.52 12.38
CA ILE A 178 -4.92 -4.68 13.44
C ILE A 178 -4.65 -3.34 14.14
N GLY A 179 -4.35 -2.27 13.39
CA GLY A 179 -4.08 -0.96 13.98
C GLY A 179 -5.26 -0.41 14.78
N ARG A 180 -6.50 -0.58 14.26
CA ARG A 180 -7.69 -0.15 14.97
C ARG A 180 -7.87 -0.89 16.30
N TRP A 181 -7.65 -2.21 16.30
CA TRP A 181 -7.79 -3.00 17.51
C TRP A 181 -6.69 -2.71 18.52
N GLU A 182 -5.45 -2.46 18.11
CA GLU A 182 -4.40 -1.97 19.00
C GLU A 182 -4.84 -0.67 19.71
N GLY A 183 -5.32 0.31 18.94
CA GLY A 183 -5.78 1.59 19.51
C GLY A 183 -6.96 1.42 20.48
N LEU A 184 -7.93 0.56 20.16
CA LEU A 184 -9.08 0.30 21.02
C LEU A 184 -8.65 -0.41 22.31
N LEU A 185 -7.86 -1.47 22.22
CA LEU A 185 -7.44 -2.27 23.38
C LEU A 185 -6.50 -1.50 24.31
N GLU A 186 -5.59 -0.68 23.80
CA GLU A 186 -4.77 0.22 24.63
C GLU A 186 -5.61 1.21 25.45
N ASN A 187 -6.80 1.56 24.96
CA ASN A 187 -7.74 2.44 25.65
C ASN A 187 -8.84 1.68 26.40
N ASN A 188 -8.70 0.37 26.60
CA ASN A 188 -9.69 -0.52 27.24
C ASN A 188 -11.09 -0.40 26.60
N GLN A 189 -11.14 -0.24 25.28
CA GLN A 189 -12.38 -0.16 24.52
C GLN A 189 -12.68 -1.50 23.83
N PRO A 190 -13.97 -1.83 23.63
CA PRO A 190 -14.36 -3.05 22.94
C PRO A 190 -13.91 -3.04 21.48
N VAL A 191 -13.52 -4.19 20.95
CA VAL A 191 -13.24 -4.36 19.52
C VAL A 191 -14.53 -4.65 18.76
N THR A 192 -14.62 -4.20 17.51
CA THR A 192 -15.79 -4.43 16.66
C THR A 192 -15.48 -5.51 15.62
N ILE A 193 -16.37 -6.50 15.50
CA ILE A 193 -16.37 -7.53 14.46
C ILE A 193 -17.58 -7.32 13.56
N TYR A 194 -17.36 -7.20 12.23
CA TYR A 194 -18.42 -7.07 11.23
C TYR A 194 -18.81 -8.43 10.68
N GLY A 195 -20.06 -8.84 10.93
CA GLY A 195 -20.59 -10.17 10.68
C GLY A 195 -20.31 -11.12 11.84
N ASP A 196 -20.13 -12.39 11.55
CA ASP A 196 -19.90 -13.47 12.51
C ASP A 196 -18.40 -13.70 12.85
N GLY A 197 -17.50 -12.92 12.28
CA GLY A 197 -16.05 -13.04 12.46
C GLY A 197 -15.41 -14.20 11.68
N SER A 198 -16.17 -14.94 10.87
CA SER A 198 -15.65 -16.06 10.07
C SER A 198 -14.82 -15.63 8.84
N LYS A 199 -14.89 -14.36 8.45
CA LYS A 199 -14.11 -13.82 7.31
C LYS A 199 -12.60 -14.03 7.56
N ARG A 200 -11.92 -14.56 6.55
CA ARG A 200 -10.49 -14.87 6.65
C ARG A 200 -9.64 -13.89 5.83
N ARG A 201 -8.48 -13.54 6.36
CA ARG A 201 -7.53 -12.62 5.74
C ARG A 201 -6.11 -13.16 5.79
N ASP A 202 -5.41 -13.09 4.67
CA ASP A 202 -3.97 -13.28 4.60
C ASP A 202 -3.32 -11.98 5.08
N PHE A 203 -2.73 -12.01 6.26
CA PHE A 203 -2.04 -10.88 6.87
C PHE A 203 -0.55 -10.93 6.56
N THR A 204 -0.02 -9.85 5.98
CA THR A 204 1.39 -9.76 5.59
C THR A 204 2.04 -8.58 6.30
N HIS A 205 3.17 -8.80 6.96
CA HIS A 205 3.87 -7.75 7.69
C HIS A 205 4.44 -6.70 6.74
N VAL A 206 4.42 -5.43 7.15
CA VAL A 206 4.87 -4.31 6.30
C VAL A 206 6.35 -4.41 5.92
N TYR A 207 7.19 -4.99 6.76
CA TYR A 207 8.61 -5.18 6.42
C TYR A 207 8.80 -6.22 5.31
N ASP A 208 8.02 -7.32 5.32
CA ASP A 208 8.04 -8.29 4.22
C ASP A 208 7.57 -7.64 2.90
N ILE A 209 6.57 -6.73 2.96
CA ILE A 209 6.13 -5.97 1.79
C ILE A 209 7.23 -5.03 1.28
N VAL A 210 7.89 -4.29 2.17
CA VAL A 210 9.00 -3.39 1.82
C VAL A 210 10.16 -4.15 1.19
N ASP A 211 10.51 -5.33 1.73
CA ASP A 211 11.54 -6.19 1.14
C ASP A 211 11.18 -6.61 -0.29
N ALA A 212 9.92 -7.00 -0.53
CA ALA A 212 9.46 -7.36 -1.88
C ALA A 212 9.56 -6.18 -2.87
N LEU A 213 9.15 -4.97 -2.44
CA LEU A 213 9.23 -3.77 -3.29
C LEU A 213 10.68 -3.47 -3.73
N ILE A 214 11.61 -3.57 -2.78
CA ILE A 214 13.05 -3.37 -3.05
C ILE A 214 13.58 -4.47 -3.96
N LEU A 215 13.25 -5.74 -3.71
CA LEU A 215 13.67 -6.86 -4.54
C LEU A 215 13.16 -6.75 -5.99
N ILE A 216 11.95 -6.25 -6.22
CA ILE A 216 11.43 -5.99 -7.58
C ILE A 216 12.36 -5.03 -8.32
N TRP A 217 12.75 -3.93 -7.67
CA TRP A 217 13.62 -2.93 -8.25
C TRP A 217 15.06 -3.43 -8.44
N GLU A 218 15.68 -3.97 -7.40
CA GLU A 218 17.08 -4.44 -7.43
C GLU A 218 17.29 -5.54 -8.47
N LYS A 219 16.33 -6.46 -8.62
CA LYS A 219 16.37 -7.54 -9.60
C LYS A 219 15.89 -7.12 -10.99
N GLN A 220 15.48 -5.85 -11.14
CA GLN A 220 14.91 -5.33 -12.39
C GLN A 220 13.78 -6.23 -12.94
N ALA A 221 12.95 -6.76 -12.04
CA ALA A 221 11.90 -7.71 -12.36
C ALA A 221 10.68 -6.99 -12.97
N TRP A 222 10.87 -6.42 -14.17
CA TRP A 222 9.84 -5.64 -14.85
C TRP A 222 8.89 -6.50 -15.69
N GLY A 223 7.66 -6.02 -15.85
CA GLY A 223 6.62 -6.70 -16.64
C GLY A 223 5.79 -7.71 -15.85
N TYR A 224 5.99 -7.82 -14.56
CA TYR A 224 5.30 -8.80 -13.72
C TYR A 224 4.28 -8.18 -12.79
N THR A 225 3.28 -8.97 -12.44
CA THR A 225 2.38 -8.71 -11.30
C THR A 225 2.69 -9.72 -10.20
N PHE A 226 3.21 -9.22 -9.08
CA PHE A 226 3.55 -10.03 -7.91
C PHE A 226 2.43 -9.97 -6.88
N GLU A 227 1.90 -11.12 -6.50
CA GLU A 227 0.97 -11.25 -5.37
C GLU A 227 1.78 -11.37 -4.09
N LEU A 228 1.69 -10.38 -3.22
CA LEU A 228 2.50 -10.26 -2.00
C LEU A 228 1.65 -10.56 -0.77
N GLY A 229 1.38 -11.83 -0.57
CA GLY A 229 0.73 -12.39 0.59
C GLY A 229 1.58 -13.48 1.23
N ARG A 230 1.39 -13.70 2.53
CA ARG A 230 2.16 -14.70 3.26
C ARG A 230 1.81 -16.13 2.87
N GLY A 231 0.59 -16.37 2.36
CA GLY A 231 0.07 -17.71 2.02
C GLY A 231 -0.51 -18.43 3.24
N LYS A 232 -0.81 -17.68 4.31
CA LYS A 232 -1.53 -18.17 5.50
C LYS A 232 -2.56 -17.12 5.91
N ASN A 233 -3.78 -17.55 6.16
CA ASN A 233 -4.82 -16.63 6.58
C ASN A 233 -5.41 -16.98 7.96
N TYR A 234 -5.97 -15.96 8.59
CA TYR A 234 -6.66 -16.04 9.87
C TYR A 234 -8.07 -15.49 9.74
N SER A 235 -9.03 -16.06 10.45
CA SER A 235 -10.35 -15.46 10.62
C SER A 235 -10.26 -14.24 11.55
N VAL A 236 -11.26 -13.36 11.48
CA VAL A 236 -11.33 -12.22 12.39
C VAL A 236 -11.47 -12.69 13.85
N ASN A 237 -12.19 -13.82 14.08
CA ASN A 237 -12.28 -14.43 15.42
C ASN A 237 -10.92 -14.94 15.92
N GLU A 238 -10.12 -15.64 15.08
CA GLU A 238 -8.77 -16.07 15.47
C GLU A 238 -7.87 -14.87 15.81
N ILE A 239 -8.02 -13.74 15.12
CA ILE A 239 -7.29 -12.51 15.49
C ILE A 239 -7.78 -11.96 16.84
N ALA A 240 -9.10 -12.00 17.14
CA ALA A 240 -9.61 -11.58 18.43
C ALA A 240 -9.08 -12.47 19.58
N GLU A 241 -8.96 -13.77 19.34
CA GLU A 241 -8.34 -14.71 20.29
C GLU A 241 -6.86 -14.39 20.52
N LEU A 242 -6.08 -14.10 19.47
CA LEU A 242 -4.67 -13.70 19.58
C LEU A 242 -4.48 -12.43 20.41
N PHE A 243 -5.38 -11.45 20.25
CA PHE A 243 -5.39 -10.23 21.08
C PHE A 243 -5.94 -10.44 22.49
N GLU A 244 -6.52 -11.61 22.80
CA GLU A 244 -7.23 -11.89 24.05
C GLU A 244 -8.35 -10.88 24.32
N ALA A 245 -9.03 -10.43 23.23
CA ALA A 245 -10.08 -9.44 23.31
C ALA A 245 -11.28 -9.97 24.13
N LYS A 246 -11.57 -9.32 25.26
CA LYS A 246 -12.64 -9.75 26.18
C LYS A 246 -13.99 -9.15 25.81
N ASP A 247 -13.96 -7.89 25.38
CA ASP A 247 -15.16 -7.14 25.04
C ASP A 247 -15.28 -6.99 23.53
N ILE A 248 -16.23 -7.70 22.92
CA ILE A 248 -16.43 -7.74 21.47
C ILE A 248 -17.84 -7.27 21.14
N ILE A 249 -17.95 -6.29 20.24
CA ILE A 249 -19.22 -5.84 19.67
C ILE A 249 -19.35 -6.42 18.25
N TYR A 250 -20.45 -7.11 18.00
CA TYR A 250 -20.76 -7.62 16.66
C TYR A 250 -21.71 -6.65 15.95
N GLU A 251 -21.34 -6.24 14.74
CA GLU A 251 -22.13 -5.37 13.87
C GLU A 251 -22.43 -6.06 12.53
N ASP A 252 -23.38 -5.52 11.78
CA ASP A 252 -23.75 -6.05 10.46
C ASP A 252 -22.56 -6.06 9.48
N ASN A 253 -22.61 -6.99 8.53
CA ASN A 253 -21.60 -7.10 7.47
C ASN A 253 -21.51 -5.82 6.64
N LYS A 254 -20.31 -5.37 6.37
CA LYS A 254 -20.06 -4.26 5.45
C LYS A 254 -20.08 -4.73 4.00
N PRO A 255 -20.70 -3.94 3.08
CA PRO A 255 -20.77 -4.29 1.67
C PRO A 255 -19.39 -4.25 1.01
N GLY A 256 -19.23 -4.98 -0.10
CA GLY A 256 -18.06 -4.92 -0.95
C GLY A 256 -16.82 -5.68 -0.46
N GLU A 257 -16.84 -6.24 0.74
CA GLU A 257 -15.72 -7.01 1.29
C GLU A 257 -15.68 -8.46 0.78
N ALA A 258 -14.47 -9.02 0.67
CA ALA A 258 -14.26 -10.43 0.37
C ALA A 258 -14.55 -11.30 1.60
N GLN A 259 -15.06 -12.53 1.39
CA GLN A 259 -15.19 -13.52 2.47
C GLN A 259 -13.84 -14.13 2.86
N ASN A 260 -12.99 -14.40 1.87
CA ASN A 260 -11.68 -15.01 2.08
C ASN A 260 -10.62 -14.36 1.19
N THR A 261 -9.44 -14.14 1.75
CA THR A 261 -8.24 -13.78 1.00
C THR A 261 -7.09 -14.71 1.39
N LEU A 262 -6.41 -15.27 0.38
CA LEU A 262 -5.24 -16.12 0.56
C LEU A 262 -4.36 -15.97 -0.68
N CYS A 263 -3.09 -15.73 -0.50
CA CYS A 263 -2.11 -15.70 -1.57
C CYS A 263 -1.62 -17.12 -1.86
N GLU A 264 -1.92 -17.62 -3.05
CA GLU A 264 -1.46 -18.94 -3.52
C GLU A 264 -0.32 -18.81 -4.55
N SER A 265 -0.04 -17.60 -5.02
CA SER A 265 1.02 -17.34 -6.01
C SER A 265 2.42 -17.59 -5.43
N GLN A 266 3.25 -18.30 -6.18
CA GLN A 266 4.66 -18.52 -5.84
C GLN A 266 5.62 -17.61 -6.63
N LEU A 267 5.12 -16.80 -7.57
CA LEU A 267 5.93 -16.01 -8.49
C LEU A 267 6.95 -15.11 -7.78
N ALA A 268 6.54 -14.44 -6.69
CA ALA A 268 7.45 -13.59 -5.93
C ALA A 268 8.57 -14.41 -5.26
N ARG A 269 8.27 -15.62 -4.79
CA ARG A 269 9.28 -16.52 -4.22
C ARG A 269 10.26 -17.02 -5.27
N GLU A 270 9.75 -17.40 -6.42
CA GLU A 270 10.55 -17.97 -7.53
C GLU A 270 11.45 -16.92 -8.18
N LEU A 271 10.91 -15.77 -8.57
CA LEU A 271 11.66 -14.76 -9.31
C LEU A 271 12.45 -13.83 -8.40
N LEU A 272 11.88 -13.44 -7.25
CA LEU A 272 12.52 -12.49 -6.35
C LEU A 272 13.29 -13.17 -5.22
N GLY A 273 13.10 -14.48 -4.97
CA GLY A 273 13.58 -15.11 -3.75
C GLY A 273 12.94 -14.54 -2.49
N TRP A 274 11.79 -13.86 -2.65
CA TRP A 274 11.08 -13.25 -1.54
C TRP A 274 10.46 -14.32 -0.64
N ASN A 275 10.72 -14.24 0.66
CA ASN A 275 10.20 -15.19 1.63
C ASN A 275 9.65 -14.47 2.87
N PRO A 276 8.34 -14.15 2.90
CA PRO A 276 7.72 -13.49 4.04
C PRO A 276 7.75 -14.41 5.27
N ASN A 277 8.33 -13.95 6.36
CA ASN A 277 8.57 -14.77 7.55
C ASN A 277 8.00 -14.18 8.85
N LEU A 278 7.51 -12.95 8.84
CA LEU A 278 6.94 -12.31 10.03
C LEU A 278 5.47 -12.72 10.21
N ASP A 279 5.18 -13.48 11.27
CA ASP A 279 3.82 -13.96 11.56
C ASP A 279 3.05 -12.94 12.41
N ILE A 280 1.75 -12.82 12.13
CA ILE A 280 0.87 -11.92 12.87
C ILE A 280 0.73 -12.32 14.35
N SER A 281 0.81 -13.62 14.66
CA SER A 281 0.76 -14.12 16.03
C SER A 281 1.96 -13.62 16.85
N ASP A 282 3.15 -13.63 16.26
CA ASP A 282 4.36 -13.16 16.93
C ASP A 282 4.30 -11.65 17.13
N TYR A 283 3.87 -10.91 16.12
CA TYR A 283 3.67 -9.46 16.20
C TYR A 283 2.67 -9.06 17.30
N ILE A 284 1.52 -9.73 17.38
CA ILE A 284 0.51 -9.45 18.44
C ILE A 284 1.05 -9.82 19.82
N ASN A 285 1.80 -10.93 19.95
CA ASN A 285 2.43 -11.30 21.20
C ASN A 285 3.47 -10.27 21.65
N GLU A 286 4.31 -9.76 20.74
CA GLU A 286 5.24 -8.68 21.05
C GLU A 286 4.51 -7.40 21.46
N TRP A 287 3.40 -7.07 20.77
CA TRP A 287 2.60 -5.89 21.10
C TRP A 287 2.00 -5.99 22.52
N LYS A 288 1.48 -7.16 22.91
CA LYS A 288 0.93 -7.37 24.28
C LYS A 288 1.97 -7.22 25.39
N ASN A 289 3.24 -7.42 25.09
CA ASN A 289 4.34 -7.38 26.06
C ASN A 289 5.05 -6.00 26.13
N ARG A 290 4.57 -5.00 25.41
CA ARG A 290 5.07 -3.62 25.49
C ARG A 290 4.45 -2.86 26.66
#